data_2935585b49f517a1098447da1eba5396
#
_entry.id   2935585b49f517a1098447da1eba5396
#
_cell.length_a   1.000
_cell.length_b   1.000
_cell.length_c   1.000
_cell.angle_alpha   90.00
_cell.angle_beta   90.00
_cell.angle_gamma   90.00
#
_symmetry.space_group_name_H-M   'P 1'
#
loop_
_entity.id
_entity.type
_entity.pdbx_description
1 polymer ?
#
loop_
_entity_poly.entity_id
_entity_poly.type
_entity_poly.pdbx_seq_one_letter_code
_entity_poly.pdbx_strand_id
1 'polypeptide(L)'
;MSHFSVVVLLPRNTPRNREVIEEKAGELLAPYDENLEVPEYDCECWCLGHVAQKEVGEITDKKYGTIGEIKNKFWKDHPGPQAPMETADISKEEMKKLWEKYSKEEAVHNKIWQKLTGPRFKEFEKLLKKHPKRKASDPDCEECHGKGTYRSTRSLKAKWDWWTVGGRWTGGFDPGYDPDEDPRNLEECNLCKGTGTRTMPVPGEPDWKPKKGECNGCGGKGISTKFRLAPFTRDVMPANKIPKDYVPFAIVTPDGKWYEKGEMGWWAMVSNEDKSWEKKGKELLWKHELCLAVLVDAHN
;
A
#
# COMPACT_ATOMS: atom_id res chain seq x y z
N MET A 1 5.55 5.97 0.53
CA MET A 1 4.26 6.66 0.36
C MET A 1 3.30 5.71 -0.33
N SER A 2 2.13 5.48 0.25
CA SER A 2 1.20 4.44 -0.20
C SER A 2 -0.13 5.06 -0.61
N HIS A 3 -0.64 4.70 -1.80
CA HIS A 3 -1.95 5.09 -2.26
C HIS A 3 -2.92 3.92 -2.14
N PHE A 4 -4.14 4.18 -1.73
CA PHE A 4 -5.18 3.16 -1.62
C PHE A 4 -6.56 3.71 -1.99
N SER A 5 -7.41 2.81 -2.50
CA SER A 5 -8.75 3.18 -2.94
C SER A 5 -9.73 3.22 -1.77
N VAL A 6 -10.48 4.30 -1.67
CA VAL A 6 -11.58 4.46 -0.71
C VAL A 6 -12.88 4.73 -1.45
N VAL A 7 -13.96 4.08 -1.08
CA VAL A 7 -15.31 4.44 -1.52
C VAL A 7 -16.01 5.17 -0.40
N VAL A 8 -16.34 6.44 -0.64
CA VAL A 8 -17.14 7.25 0.29
C VAL A 8 -18.60 7.19 -0.16
N LEU A 9 -19.48 6.75 0.72
CA LEU A 9 -20.90 6.59 0.45
C LEU A 9 -21.67 7.82 0.97
N LEU A 10 -22.18 8.62 0.03
CA LEU A 10 -22.97 9.82 0.33
C LEU A 10 -24.47 9.55 0.21
N PRO A 11 -25.33 10.33 0.88
CA PRO A 11 -26.78 10.23 0.67
C PRO A 11 -27.17 10.33 -0.79
N ARG A 12 -28.19 9.57 -1.23
CA ARG A 12 -28.66 9.48 -2.62
C ARG A 12 -28.98 10.84 -3.25
N ASN A 13 -29.50 11.78 -2.46
CA ASN A 13 -29.94 13.10 -2.88
C ASN A 13 -28.81 14.14 -2.92
N THR A 14 -27.55 13.73 -2.67
CA THR A 14 -26.40 14.63 -2.79
C THR A 14 -26.27 15.14 -4.22
N PRO A 15 -26.21 16.47 -4.42
CA PRO A 15 -26.00 17.05 -5.75
C PRO A 15 -24.70 16.58 -6.38
N ARG A 16 -24.73 16.22 -7.67
CA ARG A 16 -23.58 15.64 -8.38
C ARG A 16 -22.66 16.71 -9.00
N ASN A 17 -22.50 17.84 -8.38
CA ASN A 17 -21.45 18.79 -8.76
C ASN A 17 -20.20 18.52 -7.92
N ARG A 18 -19.04 18.88 -8.46
CA ARG A 18 -17.73 18.56 -7.88
C ARG A 18 -17.56 19.15 -6.49
N GLU A 19 -17.89 20.41 -6.31
CA GLU A 19 -17.70 21.13 -5.05
C GLU A 19 -18.47 20.48 -3.91
N VAL A 20 -19.76 20.18 -4.12
CA VAL A 20 -20.60 19.55 -3.10
C VAL A 20 -20.14 18.13 -2.79
N ILE A 21 -19.71 17.36 -3.80
CA ILE A 21 -19.20 16.00 -3.58
C ILE A 21 -17.88 16.02 -2.78
N GLU A 22 -16.94 16.90 -3.16
CA GLU A 22 -15.67 17.04 -2.45
C GLU A 22 -15.90 17.55 -1.03
N GLU A 23 -16.79 18.50 -0.80
CA GLU A 23 -17.19 18.96 0.53
C GLU A 23 -17.76 17.81 1.37
N LYS A 24 -18.78 17.11 0.86
CA LYS A 24 -19.46 16.05 1.61
C LYS A 24 -18.56 14.81 1.83
N ALA A 25 -17.74 14.46 0.88
CA ALA A 25 -16.74 13.41 1.06
C ALA A 25 -15.69 13.84 2.11
N GLY A 26 -15.24 15.10 2.05
CA GLY A 26 -14.32 15.68 3.02
C GLY A 26 -14.86 15.67 4.45
N GLU A 27 -16.15 16.03 4.66
CA GLU A 27 -16.81 15.95 5.98
C GLU A 27 -16.73 14.53 6.57
N LEU A 28 -16.95 13.49 5.75
CA LEU A 28 -16.90 12.08 6.19
C LEU A 28 -15.47 11.57 6.40
N LEU A 29 -14.52 12.09 5.65
CA LEU A 29 -13.11 11.72 5.72
C LEU A 29 -12.36 12.45 6.85
N ALA A 30 -12.77 13.69 7.21
CA ALA A 30 -12.07 14.55 8.16
C ALA A 30 -11.73 13.88 9.51
N PRO A 31 -12.58 13.02 10.13
CA PRO A 31 -12.21 12.34 11.37
C PRO A 31 -11.02 11.39 11.26
N TYR A 32 -10.58 11.07 10.05
CA TYR A 32 -9.53 10.11 9.72
C TYR A 32 -8.26 10.76 9.16
N ASP A 33 -8.21 12.10 9.15
CA ASP A 33 -7.03 12.89 8.80
C ASP A 33 -5.91 12.67 9.83
N GLU A 34 -4.71 12.33 9.38
CA GLU A 34 -3.57 12.15 10.28
C GLU A 34 -3.06 13.49 10.85
N ASN A 35 -3.34 14.60 10.16
CA ASN A 35 -3.01 15.94 10.62
C ASN A 35 -4.03 16.52 11.61
N LEU A 36 -5.12 15.77 11.88
CA LEU A 36 -6.14 16.18 12.84
C LEU A 36 -5.57 16.08 14.26
N GLU A 37 -5.35 17.25 14.88
CA GLU A 37 -4.98 17.30 16.29
C GLU A 37 -6.20 17.02 17.19
N VAL A 38 -6.03 16.10 18.11
CA VAL A 38 -7.01 15.77 19.15
C VAL A 38 -6.52 16.25 20.53
N PRO A 39 -7.38 16.38 21.52
CA PRO A 39 -6.94 16.65 22.89
C PRO A 39 -5.85 15.67 23.31
N GLU A 40 -4.83 16.21 23.97
CA GLU A 40 -3.67 15.45 24.43
C GLU A 40 -4.07 14.24 25.29
N TYR A 41 -3.51 13.09 24.98
CA TYR A 41 -3.74 11.83 25.71
C TYR A 41 -2.43 11.05 25.89
N ASP A 42 -2.43 10.11 26.85
CA ASP A 42 -1.30 9.21 27.06
C ASP A 42 -1.34 8.09 26.02
N CYS A 43 -0.31 8.01 25.19
CA CYS A 43 -0.12 6.98 24.20
C CYS A 43 0.90 5.96 24.70
N GLU A 44 0.65 4.67 24.47
CA GLU A 44 1.67 3.64 24.74
C GLU A 44 2.88 3.85 23.82
N CYS A 45 4.07 3.81 24.42
CA CYS A 45 5.28 3.98 23.65
C CYS A 45 5.61 2.71 22.85
N TRP A 46 6.03 2.89 21.61
CA TRP A 46 6.45 1.82 20.72
C TRP A 46 7.64 1.02 21.26
N CYS A 47 8.41 1.57 22.22
CA CYS A 47 9.53 0.89 22.87
C CYS A 47 9.10 -0.22 23.85
N LEU A 48 7.80 -0.35 24.14
CA LEU A 48 7.32 -1.41 25.03
C LEU A 48 7.69 -2.79 24.48
N GLY A 49 8.42 -3.55 25.29
CA GLY A 49 8.91 -4.87 24.94
C GLY A 49 10.18 -4.90 24.07
N HIS A 50 10.73 -3.77 23.65
CA HIS A 50 11.96 -3.73 22.86
C HIS A 50 13.15 -4.40 23.55
N VAL A 51 13.31 -4.16 24.86
CA VAL A 51 14.36 -4.81 25.65
C VAL A 51 14.23 -6.33 25.58
N ALA A 52 13.00 -6.84 25.75
CA ALA A 52 12.72 -8.26 25.63
C ALA A 52 12.97 -8.80 24.22
N GLN A 53 12.58 -8.06 23.20
CA GLN A 53 12.82 -8.44 21.80
C GLN A 53 14.32 -8.52 21.50
N LYS A 54 15.11 -7.57 21.98
CA LYS A 54 16.58 -7.57 21.84
C LYS A 54 17.20 -8.77 22.55
N GLU A 55 16.89 -8.98 23.83
CA GLU A 55 17.42 -10.10 24.63
C GLU A 55 17.06 -11.46 24.01
N VAL A 56 15.80 -11.64 23.57
CA VAL A 56 15.35 -12.88 22.89
C VAL A 56 15.97 -13.01 21.50
N GLY A 57 16.17 -11.88 20.80
CA GLY A 57 16.89 -11.83 19.52
C GLY A 57 18.29 -12.39 19.66
N GLU A 58 19.06 -11.93 20.63
CA GLU A 58 20.41 -12.42 20.89
C GLU A 58 20.46 -13.91 21.20
N ILE A 59 19.48 -14.43 21.97
CA ILE A 59 19.38 -15.88 22.30
C ILE A 59 19.12 -16.68 21.00
N THR A 60 18.17 -16.23 20.18
CA THR A 60 17.84 -16.94 18.95
C THR A 60 18.93 -16.82 17.89
N ASP A 61 19.64 -15.69 17.84
CA ASP A 61 20.77 -15.47 16.92
C ASP A 61 21.95 -16.40 17.26
N LYS A 62 22.24 -16.58 18.53
CA LYS A 62 23.26 -17.56 18.98
C LYS A 62 22.94 -19.00 18.57
N LYS A 63 21.64 -19.34 18.53
CA LYS A 63 21.19 -20.73 18.25
C LYS A 63 21.02 -20.99 16.73
N TYR A 64 20.53 -20.04 15.99
CA TYR A 64 20.13 -20.22 14.59
C TYR A 64 20.93 -19.38 13.60
N GLY A 65 21.73 -18.44 14.05
CA GLY A 65 22.32 -17.36 13.28
C GLY A 65 21.40 -16.14 13.17
N THR A 66 21.98 -15.01 12.84
CA THR A 66 21.22 -13.78 12.58
C THR A 66 20.38 -13.92 11.31
N ILE A 67 19.28 -13.17 11.20
CA ILE A 67 18.48 -13.16 9.98
C ILE A 67 19.31 -12.72 8.77
N GLY A 68 20.28 -11.81 8.97
CA GLY A 68 21.21 -11.36 7.91
C GLY A 68 22.07 -12.50 7.38
N GLU A 69 22.68 -13.28 8.27
CA GLU A 69 23.49 -14.43 7.89
C GLU A 69 22.67 -15.52 7.19
N ILE A 70 21.50 -15.85 7.74
CA ILE A 70 20.56 -16.80 7.12
C ILE A 70 20.15 -16.33 5.73
N LYS A 71 19.81 -15.04 5.56
CA LYS A 71 19.41 -14.42 4.30
C LYS A 71 20.55 -14.49 3.30
N ASN A 72 21.76 -14.09 3.67
CA ASN A 72 22.92 -14.10 2.77
C ASN A 72 23.24 -15.52 2.28
N LYS A 73 23.20 -16.51 3.18
CA LYS A 73 23.38 -17.91 2.81
C LYS A 73 22.26 -18.40 1.89
N PHE A 74 21.00 -18.10 2.26
CA PHE A 74 19.84 -18.50 1.46
C PHE A 74 19.91 -17.99 0.02
N TRP A 75 20.18 -16.68 -0.17
CA TRP A 75 20.28 -16.10 -1.52
C TRP A 75 21.46 -16.62 -2.33
N LYS A 76 22.54 -17.03 -1.63
CA LYS A 76 23.68 -17.68 -2.31
C LYS A 76 23.32 -19.08 -2.78
N ASP A 77 22.63 -19.85 -1.96
CA ASP A 77 22.31 -21.26 -2.21
C ASP A 77 21.03 -21.42 -3.06
N HIS A 78 20.13 -20.43 -3.02
CA HIS A 78 18.85 -20.40 -3.71
C HIS A 78 18.65 -19.02 -4.35
N PRO A 79 19.29 -18.72 -5.48
CA PRO A 79 19.03 -17.48 -6.20
C PRO A 79 17.55 -17.44 -6.58
N GLY A 80 16.87 -16.35 -6.19
CA GLY A 80 15.44 -16.19 -6.45
C GLY A 80 15.12 -16.08 -7.94
N PRO A 81 13.89 -16.40 -8.34
CA PRO A 81 13.46 -16.20 -9.69
C PRO A 81 13.50 -14.71 -10.04
N GLN A 82 13.85 -14.41 -11.28
CA GLN A 82 13.80 -13.04 -11.77
C GLN A 82 12.38 -12.72 -12.24
N ALA A 83 11.83 -11.62 -11.76
CA ALA A 83 10.53 -11.14 -12.23
C ALA A 83 10.58 -10.86 -13.73
N PRO A 84 9.57 -11.26 -14.51
CA PRO A 84 9.51 -10.95 -15.93
C PRO A 84 9.52 -9.44 -16.15
N MET A 85 10.34 -8.98 -17.09
CA MET A 85 10.33 -7.58 -17.51
C MET A 85 9.51 -7.44 -18.79
N GLU A 86 8.61 -6.46 -18.81
CA GLU A 86 7.88 -6.12 -20.02
C GLU A 86 8.85 -5.54 -21.05
N THR A 87 8.91 -6.18 -22.22
CA THR A 87 9.62 -5.65 -23.39
C THR A 87 8.62 -5.51 -24.53
N ALA A 88 8.88 -4.59 -25.45
CA ALA A 88 7.98 -4.29 -26.57
C ALA A 88 7.66 -5.49 -27.48
N ASP A 89 8.48 -6.53 -27.42
CA ASP A 89 8.38 -7.71 -28.30
C ASP A 89 7.60 -8.88 -27.69
N ILE A 90 7.09 -8.74 -26.44
CA ILE A 90 6.41 -9.83 -25.74
C ILE A 90 4.90 -9.59 -25.75
N SER A 91 4.14 -10.54 -26.28
CA SER A 91 2.67 -10.47 -26.28
C SER A 91 2.10 -10.57 -24.83
N LYS A 92 0.88 -10.01 -24.63
CA LYS A 92 0.19 -10.09 -23.33
C LYS A 92 0.01 -11.53 -22.84
N GLU A 93 -0.26 -12.48 -23.76
CA GLU A 93 -0.39 -13.90 -23.44
C GLU A 93 0.92 -14.55 -23.01
N GLU A 94 2.02 -14.22 -23.67
CA GLU A 94 3.34 -14.69 -23.29
C GLU A 94 3.77 -14.11 -21.95
N MET A 95 3.54 -12.82 -21.73
CA MET A 95 3.80 -12.17 -20.45
C MET A 95 3.01 -12.83 -19.32
N LYS A 96 1.73 -13.15 -19.53
CA LYS A 96 0.93 -13.89 -18.56
C LYS A 96 1.54 -15.24 -18.20
N LYS A 97 2.00 -16.01 -19.17
CA LYS A 97 2.67 -17.31 -18.95
C LYS A 97 3.98 -17.14 -18.16
N LEU A 98 4.75 -16.09 -18.43
CA LEU A 98 5.98 -15.80 -17.70
C LEU A 98 5.67 -15.45 -16.23
N TRP A 99 4.64 -14.65 -15.97
CA TRP A 99 4.19 -14.34 -14.62
C TRP A 99 3.65 -15.57 -13.85
N GLU A 100 2.92 -16.45 -14.53
CA GLU A 100 2.48 -17.72 -13.93
C GLU A 100 3.65 -18.64 -13.55
N LYS A 101 4.68 -18.69 -14.41
CA LYS A 101 5.92 -19.42 -14.13
C LYS A 101 6.65 -18.81 -12.94
N TYR A 102 6.88 -17.50 -12.97
CA TYR A 102 7.53 -16.74 -11.89
C TYR A 102 6.83 -16.98 -10.55
N SER A 103 5.51 -16.85 -10.50
CA SER A 103 4.73 -17.03 -9.26
C SER A 103 4.87 -18.44 -8.69
N LYS A 104 4.98 -19.47 -9.53
CA LYS A 104 5.21 -20.85 -9.06
C LYS A 104 6.62 -21.01 -8.49
N GLU A 105 7.63 -20.47 -9.16
CA GLU A 105 9.03 -20.51 -8.71
C GLU A 105 9.19 -19.71 -7.40
N GLU A 106 8.60 -18.51 -7.32
CA GLU A 106 8.59 -17.70 -6.12
C GLU A 106 7.91 -18.41 -4.93
N ALA A 107 6.79 -19.09 -5.17
CA ALA A 107 6.10 -19.86 -4.14
C ALA A 107 6.97 -21.00 -3.58
N VAL A 108 7.75 -21.67 -4.44
CA VAL A 108 8.73 -22.71 -4.01
C VAL A 108 9.84 -22.06 -3.20
N HIS A 109 10.41 -20.97 -3.70
CA HIS A 109 11.46 -20.20 -3.04
C HIS A 109 11.02 -19.73 -1.63
N ASN A 110 9.81 -19.18 -1.52
CA ASN A 110 9.22 -18.77 -0.26
C ASN A 110 8.99 -19.93 0.71
N LYS A 111 8.60 -21.11 0.23
CA LYS A 111 8.49 -22.32 1.08
C LYS A 111 9.83 -22.74 1.67
N ILE A 112 10.91 -22.70 0.87
CA ILE A 112 12.26 -23.03 1.36
C ILE A 112 12.68 -22.01 2.41
N TRP A 113 12.46 -20.71 2.15
CA TRP A 113 12.74 -19.66 3.12
C TRP A 113 11.99 -19.85 4.46
N GLN A 114 10.68 -20.11 4.39
CA GLN A 114 9.86 -20.39 5.57
C GLN A 114 10.31 -21.61 6.34
N LYS A 115 10.72 -22.68 5.64
CA LYS A 115 11.27 -23.88 6.27
C LYS A 115 12.58 -23.59 7.00
N LEU A 116 13.42 -22.74 6.44
CA LEU A 116 14.71 -22.37 6.98
C LEU A 116 14.58 -21.45 8.22
N THR A 117 13.71 -20.46 8.15
CA THR A 117 13.55 -19.42 9.18
C THR A 117 12.47 -19.74 10.22
N GLY A 118 11.50 -20.58 9.86
CA GLY A 118 10.35 -20.90 10.71
C GLY A 118 10.71 -21.41 12.12
N PRO A 119 11.70 -22.29 12.30
CA PRO A 119 12.12 -22.74 13.64
C PRO A 119 12.62 -21.58 14.51
N ARG A 120 13.41 -20.64 13.93
CA ARG A 120 13.90 -19.46 14.64
C ARG A 120 12.75 -18.54 15.07
N PHE A 121 11.82 -18.24 14.17
CA PHE A 121 10.67 -17.39 14.49
C PHE A 121 9.75 -18.01 15.55
N LYS A 122 9.48 -19.32 15.47
CA LYS A 122 8.68 -20.02 16.48
C LYS A 122 9.33 -19.98 17.86
N GLU A 123 10.64 -20.18 17.92
CA GLU A 123 11.39 -20.12 19.18
C GLU A 123 11.41 -18.68 19.73
N PHE A 124 11.63 -17.68 18.86
CA PHE A 124 11.57 -16.26 19.22
C PHE A 124 10.22 -15.90 19.84
N GLU A 125 9.11 -16.21 19.17
CA GLU A 125 7.77 -15.96 19.70
C GLU A 125 7.51 -16.66 21.04
N LYS A 126 7.95 -17.92 21.17
CA LYS A 126 7.79 -18.71 22.39
C LYS A 126 8.54 -18.07 23.56
N LEU A 127 9.78 -17.65 23.34
CA LEU A 127 10.61 -16.99 24.35
C LEU A 127 10.06 -15.62 24.71
N LEU A 128 9.67 -14.83 23.70
CA LEU A 128 9.11 -13.50 23.92
C LEU A 128 7.81 -13.54 24.74
N LYS A 129 6.91 -14.48 24.45
CA LYS A 129 5.65 -14.64 25.22
C LYS A 129 5.91 -14.89 26.71
N LYS A 130 7.01 -15.54 27.07
CA LYS A 130 7.39 -15.89 28.47
C LYS A 130 8.34 -14.88 29.07
N HIS A 131 8.81 -13.89 28.29
CA HIS A 131 9.84 -12.99 28.76
C HIS A 131 9.29 -12.04 29.85
N PRO A 132 9.97 -11.88 31.01
CA PRO A 132 9.48 -11.04 32.10
C PRO A 132 9.36 -9.56 31.71
N LYS A 133 10.24 -9.08 30.83
CA LYS A 133 10.27 -7.68 30.35
C LYS A 133 9.43 -7.43 29.07
N ARG A 134 8.56 -8.34 28.66
CA ARG A 134 7.80 -8.25 27.40
C ARG A 134 6.91 -7.00 27.27
N LYS A 135 6.59 -6.36 28.38
CA LYS A 135 5.82 -5.12 28.49
C LYS A 135 6.60 -3.98 29.17
N ALA A 136 7.88 -4.20 29.44
CA ALA A 136 8.72 -3.18 30.02
C ALA A 136 9.09 -2.13 28.96
N SER A 137 9.13 -0.88 29.36
CA SER A 137 9.66 0.21 28.56
C SER A 137 11.18 0.10 28.45
N ASP A 138 11.71 0.63 27.34
CA ASP A 138 13.15 0.82 27.20
C ASP A 138 13.57 2.06 28.02
N PRO A 139 14.47 1.90 29.02
CA PRO A 139 14.92 3.03 29.82
C PRO A 139 15.63 4.12 29.01
N ASP A 140 16.24 3.74 27.87
CA ASP A 140 16.99 4.64 26.99
C ASP A 140 16.12 5.20 25.83
N CYS A 141 14.81 4.98 25.86
CA CYS A 141 13.91 5.49 24.82
C CYS A 141 13.82 7.01 24.88
N GLU A 142 14.20 7.68 23.78
CA GLU A 142 14.17 9.13 23.64
C GLU A 142 12.74 9.72 23.71
N GLU A 143 11.72 8.94 23.34
CA GLU A 143 10.32 9.38 23.31
C GLU A 143 9.69 9.38 24.70
N CYS A 144 9.77 8.28 25.42
CA CYS A 144 9.09 8.14 26.72
C CYS A 144 10.04 8.20 27.93
N HIS A 145 11.36 8.25 27.72
CA HIS A 145 12.36 8.27 28.79
C HIS A 145 12.14 7.18 29.85
N GLY A 146 11.85 5.98 29.41
CA GLY A 146 11.59 4.81 30.26
C GLY A 146 10.21 4.74 30.89
N LYS A 147 9.33 5.71 30.68
CA LYS A 147 7.97 5.73 31.28
C LYS A 147 7.01 4.74 30.62
N GLY A 148 7.25 4.33 29.37
CA GLY A 148 6.39 3.46 28.61
C GLY A 148 5.17 4.14 27.98
N THR A 149 4.94 5.41 28.28
CA THR A 149 3.92 6.26 27.68
C THR A 149 4.49 7.63 27.35
N TYR A 150 3.91 8.29 26.36
CA TYR A 150 4.20 9.67 25.98
C TYR A 150 2.92 10.41 25.64
N ARG A 151 2.96 11.74 25.68
CA ARG A 151 1.82 12.60 25.34
C ARG A 151 1.72 12.73 23.83
N SER A 152 0.54 12.51 23.28
CA SER A 152 0.25 12.61 21.86
C SER A 152 -1.01 13.42 21.60
N THR A 153 -1.01 14.20 20.53
CA THR A 153 -2.16 14.88 19.96
C THR A 153 -2.60 14.25 18.62
N ARG A 154 -1.93 13.20 18.19
CA ARG A 154 -2.25 12.50 16.92
C ARG A 154 -3.56 11.72 17.07
N SER A 155 -4.44 11.84 16.09
CA SER A 155 -5.68 11.07 16.07
C SER A 155 -5.44 9.57 16.00
N LEU A 156 -6.03 8.80 16.93
CA LEU A 156 -6.03 7.33 16.88
C LEU A 156 -6.82 6.77 15.68
N LYS A 157 -7.64 7.62 15.04
CA LYS A 157 -8.41 7.28 13.84
C LYS A 157 -7.69 7.63 12.55
N ALA A 158 -6.49 8.20 12.63
CA ALA A 158 -5.70 8.60 11.47
C ALA A 158 -5.56 7.47 10.44
N LYS A 159 -5.87 7.76 9.19
CA LYS A 159 -5.85 6.80 8.07
C LYS A 159 -5.20 7.37 6.82
N TRP A 160 -5.19 8.70 6.64
CA TRP A 160 -4.72 9.37 5.44
C TRP A 160 -4.16 10.76 5.79
N ASP A 161 -3.20 11.23 4.99
CA ASP A 161 -2.60 12.57 5.05
C ASP A 161 -3.08 13.47 3.90
N TRP A 162 -3.54 12.86 2.81
CA TRP A 162 -4.02 13.53 1.61
C TRP A 162 -5.01 12.65 0.85
N TRP A 163 -5.97 13.26 0.15
CA TRP A 163 -6.91 12.55 -0.70
C TRP A 163 -7.39 13.39 -1.88
N THR A 164 -7.90 12.72 -2.91
CA THR A 164 -8.59 13.34 -4.05
C THR A 164 -9.64 12.40 -4.62
N VAL A 165 -10.67 12.96 -5.29
CA VAL A 165 -11.65 12.14 -6.02
C VAL A 165 -10.99 11.55 -7.25
N GLY A 166 -11.14 10.25 -7.45
CA GLY A 166 -10.56 9.48 -8.54
C GLY A 166 -9.07 9.22 -8.36
N GLY A 167 -8.23 10.19 -8.67
CA GLY A 167 -6.78 10.08 -8.57
C GLY A 167 -6.21 8.87 -9.31
N ARG A 168 -5.39 8.07 -8.67
CA ARG A 168 -4.81 6.84 -9.25
C ARG A 168 -5.85 5.75 -9.54
N TRP A 169 -7.01 5.84 -8.89
CA TRP A 169 -8.08 4.84 -9.01
C TRP A 169 -9.18 5.29 -9.97
N THR A 170 -8.97 6.43 -10.65
CA THR A 170 -9.96 6.96 -11.59
C THR A 170 -10.33 5.92 -12.65
N GLY A 171 -11.62 5.83 -12.95
CA GLY A 171 -12.16 4.81 -13.84
C GLY A 171 -12.34 3.43 -13.18
N GLY A 172 -11.99 3.24 -11.90
CA GLY A 172 -12.20 1.97 -11.20
C GLY A 172 -13.65 1.50 -11.16
N PHE A 173 -14.60 2.41 -11.32
CA PHE A 173 -16.03 2.09 -11.48
C PHE A 173 -16.45 1.82 -12.94
N ASP A 174 -15.56 1.99 -13.90
CA ASP A 174 -15.81 1.81 -15.34
C ASP A 174 -14.70 0.93 -15.94
N PRO A 175 -14.88 -0.40 -15.96
CA PRO A 175 -13.87 -1.34 -16.45
C PRO A 175 -13.46 -1.13 -17.92
N GLY A 176 -14.26 -0.39 -18.68
CA GLY A 176 -13.96 -0.06 -20.09
C GLY A 176 -13.14 1.22 -20.25
N TYR A 177 -12.82 1.93 -19.17
CA TYR A 177 -12.04 3.16 -19.22
C TYR A 177 -10.59 2.92 -18.82
N ASP A 178 -9.67 3.21 -19.73
CA ASP A 178 -8.24 3.22 -19.43
C ASP A 178 -7.76 4.68 -19.31
N PRO A 179 -7.40 5.12 -18.09
CA PRO A 179 -6.88 6.48 -17.90
C PRO A 179 -5.55 6.72 -18.61
N ASP A 180 -4.78 5.68 -18.91
CA ASP A 180 -3.48 5.78 -19.59
C ASP A 180 -3.66 5.95 -21.12
N GLU A 181 -4.85 5.66 -21.65
CA GLU A 181 -5.22 5.91 -23.04
C GLU A 181 -5.98 7.23 -23.24
N ASP A 182 -6.39 7.92 -22.17
CA ASP A 182 -7.09 9.18 -22.26
C ASP A 182 -6.14 10.33 -22.62
N PRO A 183 -6.30 10.98 -23.79
CA PRO A 183 -5.39 12.05 -24.23
C PRO A 183 -5.27 13.22 -23.24
N ARG A 184 -6.27 13.44 -22.39
CA ARG A 184 -6.25 14.50 -21.36
C ARG A 184 -5.26 14.20 -20.25
N ASN A 185 -4.92 12.93 -20.05
CA ASN A 185 -3.98 12.48 -19.05
C ASN A 185 -2.56 12.36 -19.56
N LEU A 186 -2.36 12.48 -20.88
CA LEU A 186 -1.06 12.36 -21.50
C LEU A 186 -0.33 13.70 -21.53
N GLU A 187 0.95 13.66 -21.27
CA GLU A 187 1.87 14.78 -21.40
C GLU A 187 3.24 14.32 -21.90
N GLU A 188 4.02 15.26 -22.38
CA GLU A 188 5.40 15.00 -22.75
C GLU A 188 6.18 14.48 -21.52
N CYS A 189 6.91 13.39 -21.70
CA CYS A 189 7.69 12.81 -20.60
C CYS A 189 8.76 13.78 -20.12
N ASN A 190 8.67 14.21 -18.88
CA ASN A 190 9.60 15.17 -18.26
C ASN A 190 11.06 14.69 -18.21
N LEU A 191 11.29 13.37 -18.23
CA LEU A 191 12.63 12.81 -18.14
C LEU A 191 13.35 12.77 -19.49
N CYS A 192 12.66 12.48 -20.57
CA CYS A 192 13.25 12.38 -21.91
C CYS A 192 12.83 13.51 -22.85
N LYS A 193 12.00 14.43 -22.40
CA LYS A 193 11.50 15.55 -23.21
C LYS A 193 10.96 15.08 -24.57
N GLY A 194 10.02 14.15 -24.52
CA GLY A 194 9.35 13.62 -25.69
C GLY A 194 10.15 12.64 -26.56
N THR A 195 11.47 12.49 -26.34
CA THR A 195 12.33 11.70 -27.25
C THR A 195 12.17 10.18 -27.08
N GLY A 196 11.54 9.69 -26.03
CA GLY A 196 11.45 8.27 -25.70
C GLY A 196 12.78 7.65 -25.23
N THR A 197 13.90 8.37 -25.33
CA THR A 197 15.21 7.87 -24.96
C THR A 197 15.92 8.81 -24.00
N ARG A 198 16.76 8.25 -23.13
CA ARG A 198 17.62 9.05 -22.23
C ARG A 198 18.95 8.36 -22.00
N THR A 199 19.94 9.14 -21.63
CA THR A 199 21.23 8.64 -21.19
C THR A 199 21.16 8.34 -19.68
N MET A 200 21.40 7.09 -19.30
CA MET A 200 21.33 6.62 -17.91
C MET A 200 22.61 5.91 -17.52
N PRO A 201 23.05 6.05 -16.24
CA PRO A 201 24.10 5.20 -15.71
C PRO A 201 23.62 3.73 -15.72
N VAL A 202 24.49 2.80 -16.08
CA VAL A 202 24.20 1.37 -16.05
C VAL A 202 24.71 0.81 -14.72
N PRO A 203 23.82 0.31 -13.82
CA PRO A 203 24.24 -0.29 -12.57
C PRO A 203 25.16 -1.50 -12.82
N GLY A 204 26.28 -1.58 -12.07
CA GLY A 204 27.19 -2.72 -12.11
C GLY A 204 28.36 -2.63 -13.10
N GLU A 205 28.43 -1.59 -13.94
CA GLU A 205 29.65 -1.31 -14.73
C GLU A 205 30.64 -0.45 -13.92
N PRO A 206 31.94 -0.84 -13.86
CA PRO A 206 32.94 -0.14 -13.00
C PRO A 206 33.13 1.34 -13.31
N ASP A 207 32.88 1.75 -14.55
CA ASP A 207 33.11 3.11 -15.02
C ASP A 207 31.86 3.97 -15.15
N TRP A 208 30.72 3.49 -14.74
CA TRP A 208 29.44 4.23 -14.82
C TRP A 208 29.23 4.99 -16.14
N LYS A 209 29.67 4.41 -17.25
CA LYS A 209 29.53 5.05 -18.56
C LYS A 209 28.06 5.14 -18.92
N PRO A 210 27.56 6.38 -19.07
CA PRO A 210 26.15 6.55 -19.38
C PRO A 210 25.85 5.97 -20.76
N LYS A 211 24.88 5.05 -20.85
CA LYS A 211 24.38 4.52 -22.11
C LYS A 211 23.05 5.16 -22.48
N LYS A 212 22.89 5.48 -23.76
CA LYS A 212 21.60 5.90 -24.30
C LYS A 212 20.71 4.66 -24.41
N GLY A 213 19.54 4.72 -23.80
CA GLY A 213 18.55 3.64 -23.82
C GLY A 213 17.14 4.20 -23.79
N GLU A 214 16.17 3.32 -23.77
CA GLU A 214 14.77 3.70 -23.57
C GLU A 214 14.58 4.48 -22.26
N CYS A 215 13.75 5.48 -22.28
CA CYS A 215 13.44 6.26 -21.09
C CYS A 215 12.64 5.40 -20.11
N ASN A 216 13.21 5.11 -18.96
CA ASN A 216 12.55 4.32 -17.91
C ASN A 216 11.33 5.03 -17.26
N GLY A 217 11.16 6.34 -17.51
CA GLY A 217 9.99 7.08 -17.01
C GLY A 217 8.75 6.93 -17.88
N CYS A 218 8.94 6.65 -19.16
CA CYS A 218 7.82 6.49 -20.11
C CYS A 218 7.89 5.18 -20.91
N GLY A 219 8.82 4.26 -20.60
CA GLY A 219 9.00 3.00 -21.33
C GLY A 219 9.23 3.22 -22.84
N GLY A 220 10.03 4.22 -23.19
CA GLY A 220 10.33 4.52 -24.60
C GLY A 220 9.26 5.31 -25.35
N LYS A 221 8.07 5.54 -24.78
CA LYS A 221 6.92 6.15 -25.48
C LYS A 221 7.08 7.66 -25.76
N GLY A 222 7.96 8.37 -25.07
CA GLY A 222 8.10 9.84 -25.14
C GLY A 222 7.01 10.61 -24.41
N ILE A 223 5.92 9.96 -24.06
CA ILE A 223 4.79 10.50 -23.31
C ILE A 223 4.63 9.77 -21.99
N SER A 224 4.19 10.47 -20.97
CA SER A 224 3.85 9.91 -19.66
C SER A 224 2.44 10.28 -19.28
N THR A 225 1.81 9.47 -18.44
CA THR A 225 0.53 9.80 -17.86
C THR A 225 0.79 10.79 -16.73
N LYS A 226 0.23 11.98 -16.84
CA LYS A 226 0.18 12.93 -15.74
C LYS A 226 -0.84 12.48 -14.69
N PHE A 227 -1.03 13.32 -13.69
CA PHE A 227 -2.01 13.05 -12.64
C PHE A 227 -3.37 12.73 -13.27
N ARG A 228 -3.90 11.53 -13.00
CA ARG A 228 -5.06 10.96 -13.69
C ARG A 228 -6.29 11.82 -13.44
N LEU A 229 -6.79 12.44 -14.50
CA LEU A 229 -8.01 13.24 -14.51
C LEU A 229 -9.03 12.52 -15.39
N ALA A 230 -9.95 11.79 -14.78
CA ALA A 230 -11.14 11.34 -15.49
C ALA A 230 -12.22 12.42 -15.47
N PRO A 231 -13.23 12.33 -16.34
CA PRO A 231 -14.48 13.02 -16.08
C PRO A 231 -14.97 12.59 -14.69
N PHE A 232 -15.21 13.56 -13.84
CA PHE A 232 -15.72 13.36 -12.48
C PHE A 232 -16.90 12.39 -12.40
N THR A 233 -17.72 12.32 -13.45
CA THR A 233 -18.85 11.41 -13.58
C THR A 233 -18.47 9.91 -13.58
N ARG A 234 -17.20 9.55 -13.83
CA ARG A 234 -16.74 8.17 -13.82
C ARG A 234 -16.37 7.68 -12.42
N ASP A 235 -16.03 8.59 -11.54
CA ASP A 235 -15.63 8.31 -10.17
C ASP A 235 -16.76 8.58 -9.16
N VAL A 236 -17.96 8.99 -9.66
CA VAL A 236 -19.13 9.30 -8.85
C VAL A 236 -20.38 8.69 -9.48
N MET A 237 -20.93 7.65 -8.87
CA MET A 237 -22.13 6.98 -9.39
C MET A 237 -22.98 6.36 -8.27
N PRO A 238 -24.25 5.99 -8.54
CA PRO A 238 -25.01 5.21 -7.56
C PRO A 238 -24.28 3.91 -7.19
N ALA A 239 -24.27 3.54 -5.92
CA ALA A 239 -23.53 2.37 -5.44
C ALA A 239 -23.99 1.05 -6.13
N ASN A 240 -25.27 0.94 -6.51
CA ASN A 240 -25.79 -0.20 -7.27
C ASN A 240 -25.33 -0.26 -8.75
N LYS A 241 -24.57 0.73 -9.21
CA LYS A 241 -23.96 0.76 -10.55
C LYS A 241 -22.48 0.43 -10.56
N ILE A 242 -21.86 0.34 -9.38
CA ILE A 242 -20.48 -0.13 -9.24
C ILE A 242 -20.39 -1.58 -9.77
N PRO A 243 -19.33 -1.94 -10.52
CA PRO A 243 -19.10 -3.31 -10.94
C PRO A 243 -19.12 -4.27 -9.74
N LYS A 244 -19.80 -5.41 -9.89
CA LYS A 244 -20.01 -6.38 -8.80
C LYS A 244 -18.74 -7.02 -8.25
N ASP A 245 -17.69 -7.01 -9.03
CA ASP A 245 -16.36 -7.51 -8.71
C ASP A 245 -15.43 -6.43 -8.12
N TYR A 246 -15.83 -5.16 -8.17
CA TYR A 246 -15.07 -4.07 -7.60
C TYR A 246 -15.19 -4.04 -6.07
N VAL A 247 -14.05 -4.10 -5.38
CA VAL A 247 -13.96 -3.91 -3.92
C VAL A 247 -12.80 -2.97 -3.62
N PRO A 248 -13.07 -1.80 -3.00
CA PRO A 248 -12.00 -0.86 -2.63
C PRO A 248 -11.20 -1.39 -1.42
N PHE A 249 -10.10 -0.73 -1.13
CA PHE A 249 -9.35 -1.00 0.10
C PHE A 249 -10.14 -0.59 1.36
N ALA A 250 -10.85 0.54 1.30
CA ALA A 250 -11.69 1.00 2.39
C ALA A 250 -13.03 1.54 1.91
N ILE A 251 -14.01 1.55 2.81
CA ILE A 251 -15.35 2.10 2.60
C ILE A 251 -15.71 2.99 3.79
N VAL A 252 -16.15 4.22 3.50
CA VAL A 252 -16.74 5.12 4.50
C VAL A 252 -18.23 5.18 4.28
N THR A 253 -19.00 4.79 5.30
CA THR A 253 -20.47 4.75 5.23
C THR A 253 -21.09 6.11 5.54
N PRO A 254 -22.37 6.37 5.19
CA PRO A 254 -23.00 7.66 5.41
C PRO A 254 -23.08 8.13 6.87
N ASP A 255 -22.95 7.20 7.81
CA ASP A 255 -22.86 7.48 9.26
C ASP A 255 -21.41 7.77 9.72
N GLY A 256 -20.49 7.95 8.77
CA GLY A 256 -19.11 8.31 9.02
C GLY A 256 -18.22 7.19 9.54
N LYS A 257 -18.65 5.91 9.43
CA LYS A 257 -17.83 4.78 9.86
C LYS A 257 -16.88 4.33 8.77
N TRP A 258 -15.63 4.14 9.16
CA TRP A 258 -14.56 3.60 8.34
C TRP A 258 -14.49 2.08 8.46
N TYR A 259 -14.48 1.40 7.32
CA TYR A 259 -14.24 -0.04 7.20
C TYR A 259 -13.10 -0.25 6.20
N GLU A 260 -12.17 -1.16 6.49
CA GLU A 260 -10.98 -1.36 5.67
C GLU A 260 -10.55 -2.83 5.60
N LYS A 261 -9.78 -3.14 4.56
CA LYS A 261 -9.19 -4.45 4.32
C LYS A 261 -8.14 -4.82 5.39
N GLY A 262 -7.46 -3.85 5.92
CA GLY A 262 -6.40 -3.98 6.89
C GLY A 262 -5.70 -2.64 7.09
N GLU A 263 -4.67 -2.61 7.90
CA GLU A 263 -3.89 -1.40 8.14
C GLU A 263 -2.91 -1.16 6.99
N MET A 264 -3.05 -0.02 6.30
CA MET A 264 -2.12 0.39 5.25
C MET A 264 -0.84 0.91 5.89
N GLY A 265 0.26 0.31 5.54
CA GLY A 265 1.59 0.73 5.96
C GLY A 265 2.42 1.26 4.80
N TRP A 266 3.67 1.56 5.08
CA TRP A 266 4.64 2.03 4.09
C TRP A 266 4.83 1.00 2.96
N TRP A 267 5.04 1.47 1.73
CA TRP A 267 5.26 0.64 0.54
C TRP A 267 4.06 -0.27 0.20
N ALA A 268 2.84 0.20 0.46
CA ALA A 268 1.60 -0.55 0.24
C ALA A 268 1.55 -1.91 0.96
N MET A 269 2.33 -2.08 2.03
CA MET A 269 2.22 -3.27 2.87
C MET A 269 0.97 -3.17 3.74
N VAL A 270 0.16 -4.22 3.71
CA VAL A 270 -1.06 -4.33 4.51
C VAL A 270 -0.81 -5.26 5.68
N SER A 271 -1.00 -4.76 6.91
CA SER A 271 -0.99 -5.57 8.13
C SER A 271 -2.40 -5.82 8.62
N ASN A 272 -2.56 -6.83 9.48
CA ASN A 272 -3.86 -7.20 10.06
C ASN A 272 -4.98 -7.41 9.02
N GLU A 273 -4.63 -7.96 7.85
CA GLU A 273 -5.55 -8.13 6.72
C GLU A 273 -6.76 -8.99 7.09
N ASP A 274 -7.96 -8.45 6.86
CA ASP A 274 -9.21 -9.20 6.97
C ASP A 274 -9.43 -10.07 5.72
N LYS A 275 -9.15 -11.34 5.86
CA LYS A 275 -9.32 -12.33 4.76
C LYS A 275 -10.74 -12.42 4.23
N SER A 276 -11.74 -11.91 4.96
CA SER A 276 -13.14 -11.85 4.54
C SER A 276 -13.51 -10.52 3.88
N TRP A 277 -12.56 -9.61 3.68
CA TRP A 277 -12.82 -8.25 3.22
C TRP A 277 -13.57 -8.19 1.89
N GLU A 278 -13.20 -9.04 0.93
CA GLU A 278 -13.88 -9.06 -0.35
C GLU A 278 -15.40 -9.28 -0.19
N LYS A 279 -15.81 -10.20 0.66
CA LYS A 279 -17.20 -10.46 0.96
C LYS A 279 -17.84 -9.29 1.74
N LYS A 280 -17.18 -8.83 2.80
CA LYS A 280 -17.68 -7.73 3.64
C LYS A 280 -17.81 -6.43 2.85
N GLY A 281 -16.84 -6.08 2.02
CA GLY A 281 -16.88 -4.88 1.19
C GLY A 281 -18.06 -4.90 0.20
N LYS A 282 -18.29 -6.04 -0.46
CA LYS A 282 -19.46 -6.24 -1.33
C LYS A 282 -20.77 -6.11 -0.56
N GLU A 283 -20.88 -6.71 0.62
CA GLU A 283 -22.07 -6.61 1.48
C GLU A 283 -22.33 -5.18 1.94
N LEU A 284 -21.27 -4.41 2.28
CA LEU A 284 -21.41 -3.00 2.63
C LEU A 284 -21.90 -2.16 1.47
N LEU A 285 -21.33 -2.32 0.27
CA LEU A 285 -21.78 -1.62 -0.94
C LEU A 285 -23.24 -1.96 -1.26
N TRP A 286 -23.61 -3.23 -1.18
CA TRP A 286 -24.99 -3.68 -1.41
C TRP A 286 -25.96 -3.13 -0.37
N LYS A 287 -25.61 -3.15 0.92
CA LYS A 287 -26.43 -2.56 1.99
C LYS A 287 -26.72 -1.08 1.76
N HIS A 288 -25.82 -0.39 1.09
CA HIS A 288 -25.91 1.04 0.78
C HIS A 288 -26.13 1.31 -0.72
N GLU A 289 -26.76 0.37 -1.44
CA GLU A 289 -26.94 0.41 -2.90
C GLU A 289 -27.62 1.67 -3.44
N LEU A 290 -28.44 2.33 -2.62
CA LEU A 290 -29.11 3.58 -2.97
C LEU A 290 -28.26 4.82 -2.75
N CYS A 291 -27.11 4.71 -2.08
CA CYS A 291 -26.20 5.82 -1.85
C CYS A 291 -25.49 6.23 -3.14
N LEU A 292 -24.95 7.43 -3.15
CA LEU A 292 -24.00 7.88 -4.14
C LEU A 292 -22.60 7.47 -3.68
N ALA A 293 -21.93 6.66 -4.48
CA ALA A 293 -20.55 6.23 -4.23
C ALA A 293 -19.58 7.19 -4.91
N VAL A 294 -18.58 7.61 -4.16
CA VAL A 294 -17.48 8.46 -4.60
C VAL A 294 -16.19 7.66 -4.46
N LEU A 295 -15.49 7.46 -5.58
CA LEU A 295 -14.17 6.83 -5.58
C LEU A 295 -13.11 7.86 -5.20
N VAL A 296 -12.31 7.55 -4.22
CA VAL A 296 -11.29 8.43 -3.66
C VAL A 296 -9.95 7.73 -3.69
N ASP A 297 -8.92 8.44 -4.09
CA ASP A 297 -7.52 8.11 -3.91
C ASP A 297 -7.05 8.71 -2.58
N ALA A 298 -6.76 7.89 -1.62
CA ALA A 298 -6.22 8.31 -0.33
C ALA A 298 -4.74 7.90 -0.24
N HIS A 299 -3.96 8.72 0.45
CA HIS A 299 -2.53 8.57 0.65
C HIS A 299 -2.22 8.45 2.15
N ASN A 300 -1.14 7.68 2.47
CA ASN A 300 -0.63 7.50 3.83
C ASN A 300 0.91 7.43 3.81
#